data_f70f1b1f31fd14908cab29c9d0ab0f8c
#
_entry.id   f70f1b1f31fd14908cab29c9d0ab0f8c
#
_cell.length_a   1.000
_cell.length_b   1.000
_cell.length_c   1.000
_cell.angle_alpha   90.00
_cell.angle_beta   90.00
_cell.angle_gamma   90.00
#
_symmetry.space_group_name_H-M   'P 1'
#
loop_
_entity.id
_entity.type
_entity.pdbx_description
1 polymer ?
#
loop_
_entity_poly.entity_id
_entity_poly.type
_entity_poly.pdbx_seq_one_letter_code
_entity_poly.pdbx_strand_id
1 'polypeptide(L)'
;MKKRINIQCMVLAFVTIVSAMAISTFVFYNILKREVIGDMRNYVDIFVGADAWGMVSDPDAINEQKVIESYDGNLRVTFINSDGYAVVDNLVEVTDMENHNERPEVVEARRNGYGSDIRKSETLQKNSFYYAVELDNGYVLRVSREVSSMTSIMISALPVDVLLCVMLFVISSISSHLLTKSIVEPIEFLADNMDASDSIKV
;
A
#
# COMPACT_ATOMS: atom_id res chain seq x y z
N MET A 1 29.51 9.37 -33.49
CA MET A 1 29.47 8.61 -32.22
C MET A 1 28.75 9.35 -31.09
N LYS A 2 28.95 10.64 -30.88
CA LYS A 2 28.39 11.51 -29.81
C LYS A 2 26.88 11.39 -29.60
N LYS A 3 26.05 11.50 -30.67
CA LYS A 3 24.57 11.42 -30.54
C LYS A 3 24.11 10.07 -30.03
N ARG A 4 24.77 8.97 -30.42
CA ARG A 4 24.40 7.63 -29.97
C ARG A 4 24.69 7.42 -28.48
N ILE A 5 25.86 7.88 -28.02
CA ILE A 5 26.26 7.79 -26.60
C ILE A 5 25.30 8.60 -25.72
N ASN A 6 25.02 9.86 -26.12
CA ASN A 6 24.11 10.71 -25.37
C ASN A 6 22.69 10.12 -25.30
N ILE A 7 22.17 9.59 -26.43
CA ILE A 7 20.86 8.93 -26.45
C ILE A 7 20.85 7.68 -25.55
N GLN A 8 21.92 6.86 -25.59
CA GLN A 8 22.01 5.67 -24.73
C GLN A 8 22.02 6.03 -23.25
N CYS A 9 22.78 7.07 -22.86
CA CYS A 9 22.80 7.55 -21.47
C CYS A 9 21.43 8.10 -21.04
N MET A 10 20.73 8.83 -21.91
CA MET A 10 19.39 9.33 -21.62
C MET A 10 18.36 8.20 -21.49
N VAL A 11 18.41 7.20 -22.38
CA VAL A 11 17.52 6.03 -22.30
C VAL A 11 17.79 5.24 -21.02
N LEU A 12 19.05 5.01 -20.68
CA LEU A 12 19.42 4.33 -19.45
C LEU A 12 18.91 5.09 -18.21
N ALA A 13 19.13 6.41 -18.17
CA ALA A 13 18.64 7.25 -17.09
C ALA A 13 17.10 7.21 -16.97
N PHE A 14 16.40 7.29 -18.10
CA PHE A 14 14.94 7.19 -18.11
C PHE A 14 14.46 5.84 -17.56
N VAL A 15 15.02 4.73 -18.04
CA VAL A 15 14.66 3.36 -17.58
C VAL A 15 14.94 3.20 -16.09
N THR A 16 16.09 3.68 -15.59
CA THR A 16 16.43 3.58 -14.16
C THR A 16 15.50 4.41 -13.28
N ILE A 17 15.14 5.64 -13.71
CA ILE A 17 14.21 6.49 -12.96
C ILE A 17 12.81 5.86 -12.90
N VAL A 18 12.28 5.38 -14.04
CA VAL A 18 10.96 4.72 -14.09
C VAL A 18 10.95 3.45 -13.24
N SER A 19 12.01 2.65 -13.31
CA SER A 19 12.13 1.43 -12.49
C SER A 19 12.18 1.75 -11.00
N ALA A 20 12.96 2.76 -10.61
CA ALA A 20 13.06 3.20 -9.23
C ALA A 20 11.70 3.71 -8.70
N MET A 21 10.97 4.49 -9.52
CA MET A 21 9.63 4.96 -9.19
C MET A 21 8.65 3.80 -8.98
N ALA A 22 8.64 2.81 -9.87
CA ALA A 22 7.77 1.64 -9.75
C ALA A 22 8.07 0.84 -8.48
N ILE A 23 9.36 0.62 -8.16
CA ILE A 23 9.78 -0.08 -6.95
C ILE A 23 9.38 0.73 -5.70
N SER A 24 9.63 2.04 -5.70
CA SER A 24 9.27 2.93 -4.59
C SER A 24 7.76 2.90 -4.32
N THR A 25 6.94 3.03 -5.35
CA THR A 25 5.47 2.95 -5.24
C THR A 25 5.02 1.60 -4.68
N PHE A 26 5.60 0.50 -5.15
CA PHE A 26 5.30 -0.84 -4.64
C PHE A 26 5.67 -1.01 -3.16
N VAL A 27 6.87 -0.56 -2.77
CA VAL A 27 7.32 -0.61 -1.38
C VAL A 27 6.43 0.24 -0.49
N PHE A 28 6.13 1.47 -0.91
CA PHE A 28 5.27 2.39 -0.17
C PHE A 28 3.86 1.81 0.04
N TYR A 29 3.26 1.22 -1.01
CA TYR A 29 1.98 0.52 -0.89
C TYR A 29 2.01 -0.59 0.16
N ASN A 30 3.07 -1.41 0.16
CA ASN A 30 3.19 -2.50 1.15
C ASN A 30 3.40 -1.98 2.59
N ILE A 31 4.13 -0.86 2.75
CA ILE A 31 4.30 -0.21 4.06
C ILE A 31 2.95 0.30 4.56
N LEU A 32 2.21 1.06 3.74
CA LEU A 32 0.88 1.56 4.11
C LEU A 32 -0.09 0.44 4.46
N LYS A 33 -0.08 -0.65 3.68
CA LYS A 33 -0.90 -1.84 3.98
C LYS A 33 -0.60 -2.39 5.37
N ARG A 34 0.67 -2.54 5.73
CA ARG A 34 1.08 -3.04 7.05
C ARG A 34 0.69 -2.10 8.17
N GLU A 35 0.85 -0.80 7.94
CA GLU A 35 0.48 0.24 8.90
C GLU A 35 -1.02 0.20 9.21
N VAL A 36 -1.88 0.16 8.17
CA VAL A 36 -3.34 0.10 8.36
C VAL A 36 -3.75 -1.16 9.13
N ILE A 37 -3.17 -2.33 8.79
CA ILE A 37 -3.48 -3.56 9.53
C ILE A 37 -2.96 -3.49 10.97
N GLY A 38 -1.77 -2.90 11.18
CA GLY A 38 -1.21 -2.66 12.51
C GLY A 38 -2.08 -1.76 13.38
N ASP A 39 -2.58 -0.66 12.80
CA ASP A 39 -3.53 0.24 13.49
C ASP A 39 -4.82 -0.49 13.87
N MET A 40 -5.39 -1.28 12.95
CA MET A 40 -6.60 -2.06 13.22
C MET A 40 -6.37 -3.09 14.33
N ARG A 41 -5.22 -3.74 14.34
CA ARG A 41 -4.82 -4.64 15.42
C ARG A 41 -4.73 -3.92 16.76
N ASN A 42 -4.00 -2.82 16.83
CA ASN A 42 -3.85 -2.04 18.06
C ASN A 42 -5.21 -1.57 18.58
N TYR A 43 -6.11 -1.17 17.68
CA TYR A 43 -7.48 -0.80 18.04
C TYR A 43 -8.21 -1.98 18.70
N VAL A 44 -8.19 -3.14 18.07
CA VAL A 44 -8.81 -4.36 18.62
C VAL A 44 -8.20 -4.74 19.97
N ASP A 45 -6.86 -4.75 20.09
CA ASP A 45 -6.16 -5.11 21.32
C ASP A 45 -6.55 -4.19 22.49
N ILE A 46 -6.70 -2.87 22.25
CA ILE A 46 -7.15 -1.92 23.26
C ILE A 46 -8.60 -2.18 23.67
N PHE A 47 -9.50 -2.37 22.72
CA PHE A 47 -10.93 -2.51 23.02
C PHE A 47 -11.26 -3.86 23.65
N VAL A 48 -10.61 -4.93 23.22
CA VAL A 48 -10.76 -6.28 23.81
C VAL A 48 -10.16 -6.27 25.23
N GLY A 49 -8.95 -5.71 25.41
CA GLY A 49 -8.28 -5.66 26.71
C GLY A 49 -9.00 -4.80 27.74
N ALA A 50 -9.72 -3.78 27.29
CA ALA A 50 -10.54 -2.90 28.17
C ALA A 50 -11.96 -3.43 28.39
N ASP A 51 -12.35 -4.53 27.71
CA ASP A 51 -13.74 -4.99 27.62
C ASP A 51 -14.75 -3.85 27.36
N ALA A 52 -14.37 -2.97 26.41
CA ALA A 52 -15.00 -1.67 26.18
C ALA A 52 -16.50 -1.78 25.86
N TRP A 53 -16.90 -2.92 25.30
CA TRP A 53 -18.30 -3.19 24.91
C TRP A 53 -18.99 -4.24 25.78
N GLY A 54 -18.31 -4.77 26.82
CA GLY A 54 -18.84 -5.80 27.72
C GLY A 54 -18.91 -7.20 27.12
N MET A 55 -18.31 -7.40 25.94
CA MET A 55 -18.42 -8.65 25.17
C MET A 55 -17.49 -9.76 25.61
N VAL A 56 -16.33 -9.38 26.16
CA VAL A 56 -15.31 -10.37 26.54
C VAL A 56 -15.78 -11.13 27.77
N SER A 57 -16.47 -10.43 28.68
CA SER A 57 -17.00 -11.00 29.94
C SER A 57 -18.30 -11.78 29.73
N ASP A 58 -19.21 -11.28 28.88
CA ASP A 58 -20.53 -11.91 28.62
C ASP A 58 -21.00 -11.61 27.18
N PRO A 59 -21.07 -12.63 26.31
CA PRO A 59 -21.53 -12.45 24.93
C PRO A 59 -22.96 -11.94 24.79
N ASP A 60 -23.82 -12.24 25.77
CA ASP A 60 -25.22 -11.83 25.77
C ASP A 60 -25.41 -10.40 26.32
N ALA A 61 -24.35 -9.83 26.91
CA ALA A 61 -24.35 -8.47 27.48
C ALA A 61 -23.76 -7.42 26.53
N ILE A 62 -23.72 -7.68 25.21
CA ILE A 62 -23.25 -6.70 24.24
C ILE A 62 -24.04 -5.41 24.39
N ASN A 63 -23.35 -4.32 24.67
CA ASN A 63 -23.97 -3.01 24.63
C ASN A 63 -23.99 -2.52 23.17
N GLU A 64 -25.01 -2.96 22.41
CA GLU A 64 -25.20 -2.61 20.99
C GLU A 64 -25.12 -1.10 20.78
N GLN A 65 -25.72 -0.31 21.64
CA GLN A 65 -25.72 1.15 21.55
C GLN A 65 -24.30 1.72 21.61
N LYS A 66 -23.44 1.22 22.50
CA LYS A 66 -22.04 1.65 22.58
C LYS A 66 -21.24 1.25 21.36
N VAL A 67 -21.52 0.07 20.75
CA VAL A 67 -20.87 -0.36 19.50
C VAL A 67 -21.28 0.57 18.38
N ILE A 68 -22.56 0.89 18.25
CA ILE A 68 -23.06 1.80 17.21
C ILE A 68 -22.46 3.20 17.39
N GLU A 69 -22.42 3.72 18.60
CA GLU A 69 -21.85 5.03 18.92
C GLU A 69 -20.33 5.10 18.73
N SER A 70 -19.63 3.95 18.66
CA SER A 70 -18.19 3.90 18.42
C SER A 70 -17.80 4.22 16.98
N TYR A 71 -18.76 4.34 16.05
CA TYR A 71 -18.46 4.66 14.66
C TYR A 71 -18.05 6.13 14.51
N ASP A 72 -16.78 6.34 14.18
CA ASP A 72 -16.17 7.65 13.95
C ASP A 72 -16.09 8.05 12.46
N GLY A 73 -16.76 7.29 11.58
CA GLY A 73 -16.69 7.46 10.12
C GLY A 73 -15.51 6.77 9.47
N ASN A 74 -14.63 6.10 10.20
CA ASN A 74 -13.37 5.58 9.71
C ASN A 74 -13.19 4.07 9.92
N LEU A 75 -13.65 3.53 11.05
CA LEU A 75 -13.50 2.14 11.42
C LEU A 75 -14.86 1.47 11.65
N ARG A 76 -15.18 0.49 10.81
CA ARG A 76 -16.36 -0.36 11.00
C ARG A 76 -16.02 -1.52 11.91
N VAL A 77 -16.89 -1.79 12.87
CA VAL A 77 -16.78 -2.88 13.83
C VAL A 77 -17.98 -3.81 13.66
N THR A 78 -17.71 -5.11 13.54
CA THR A 78 -18.74 -6.15 13.41
C THR A 78 -18.42 -7.28 14.40
N PHE A 79 -19.41 -7.68 15.18
CA PHE A 79 -19.33 -8.89 16.01
C PHE A 79 -20.05 -10.05 15.31
N ILE A 80 -19.39 -11.18 15.24
CA ILE A 80 -19.85 -12.38 14.52
C ILE A 80 -19.91 -13.52 15.51
N ASN A 81 -21.07 -14.21 15.60
CA ASN A 81 -21.23 -15.34 16.49
C ASN A 81 -20.52 -16.61 15.98
N SER A 82 -20.58 -17.70 16.76
CA SER A 82 -19.99 -18.99 16.40
C SER A 82 -20.54 -19.56 15.09
N ASP A 83 -21.78 -19.26 14.74
CA ASP A 83 -22.45 -19.73 13.53
C ASP A 83 -22.14 -18.86 12.30
N GLY A 84 -21.38 -17.77 12.48
CA GLY A 84 -20.95 -16.86 11.41
C GLY A 84 -21.94 -15.75 11.08
N TYR A 85 -22.96 -15.54 11.88
CA TYR A 85 -23.90 -14.43 11.69
C TYR A 85 -23.42 -13.21 12.47
N ALA A 86 -23.53 -12.04 11.83
CA ALA A 86 -23.29 -10.77 12.51
C ALA A 86 -24.41 -10.55 13.55
N VAL A 87 -24.01 -10.21 14.77
CA VAL A 87 -24.96 -9.90 15.87
C VAL A 87 -25.04 -8.41 16.15
N VAL A 88 -23.94 -7.68 15.92
CA VAL A 88 -23.87 -6.23 16.02
C VAL A 88 -22.91 -5.66 14.97
N ASP A 89 -23.28 -4.54 14.38
CA ASP A 89 -22.41 -3.78 13.46
C ASP A 89 -22.66 -2.29 13.68
N ASN A 90 -21.59 -1.49 13.68
CA ASN A 90 -21.72 -0.05 13.96
C ASN A 90 -22.04 0.81 12.73
N LEU A 91 -22.24 0.21 11.56
CA LEU A 91 -22.48 0.94 10.32
C LEU A 91 -23.72 0.47 9.54
N VAL A 92 -24.04 -0.82 9.58
CA VAL A 92 -25.10 -1.43 8.77
C VAL A 92 -25.97 -2.35 9.63
N GLU A 93 -27.25 -2.40 9.33
CA GLU A 93 -28.19 -3.34 9.96
C GLU A 93 -27.76 -4.79 9.71
N VAL A 94 -27.68 -5.56 10.78
CA VAL A 94 -27.19 -6.95 10.72
C VAL A 94 -28.10 -7.88 9.94
N THR A 95 -29.38 -7.56 9.85
CA THR A 95 -30.40 -8.32 9.09
C THR A 95 -30.13 -8.38 7.59
N ASP A 96 -29.37 -7.42 7.07
CA ASP A 96 -29.00 -7.31 5.66
C ASP A 96 -27.69 -8.02 5.33
N MET A 97 -27.07 -8.69 6.31
CA MET A 97 -25.78 -9.33 6.16
C MET A 97 -25.89 -10.81 5.89
N GLU A 98 -25.07 -11.29 4.97
CA GLU A 98 -24.88 -12.72 4.73
C GLU A 98 -24.05 -13.38 5.84
N ASN A 99 -24.04 -14.73 5.86
CA ASN A 99 -23.18 -15.47 6.76
C ASN A 99 -21.68 -15.23 6.45
N HIS A 100 -20.87 -15.06 7.47
CA HIS A 100 -19.47 -14.66 7.39
C HIS A 100 -18.48 -15.81 7.63
N ASN A 101 -18.95 -17.05 7.86
CA ASN A 101 -18.11 -18.18 8.21
C ASN A 101 -17.06 -18.53 7.14
N GLU A 102 -17.36 -18.27 5.86
CA GLU A 102 -16.43 -18.54 4.75
C GLU A 102 -15.52 -17.35 4.41
N ARG A 103 -15.60 -16.26 5.15
CA ARG A 103 -14.74 -15.09 4.90
C ARG A 103 -13.30 -15.40 5.31
N PRO A 104 -12.30 -15.14 4.45
CA PRO A 104 -10.90 -15.48 4.70
C PRO A 104 -10.39 -15.00 6.05
N GLU A 105 -10.68 -13.74 6.41
CA GLU A 105 -10.30 -13.15 7.69
C GLU A 105 -10.93 -13.86 8.89
N VAL A 106 -12.17 -14.35 8.77
CA VAL A 106 -12.89 -15.07 9.82
C VAL A 106 -12.37 -16.50 9.96
N VAL A 107 -12.18 -17.19 8.82
CA VAL A 107 -11.61 -18.54 8.79
C VAL A 107 -10.21 -18.54 9.41
N GLU A 108 -9.40 -17.57 9.06
CA GLU A 108 -8.04 -17.44 9.59
C GLU A 108 -8.06 -17.11 11.09
N ALA A 109 -8.94 -16.20 11.53
CA ALA A 109 -9.12 -15.87 12.95
C ALA A 109 -9.48 -17.09 13.79
N ARG A 110 -10.44 -17.90 13.34
CA ARG A 110 -10.83 -19.14 14.03
C ARG A 110 -9.72 -20.20 14.07
N ARG A 111 -8.78 -20.19 13.10
CA ARG A 111 -7.67 -21.16 13.06
C ARG A 111 -6.47 -20.71 13.88
N ASN A 112 -6.14 -19.44 13.84
CA ASN A 112 -4.87 -18.88 14.32
C ASN A 112 -5.06 -17.86 15.45
N GLY A 113 -6.30 -17.56 15.86
CA GLY A 113 -6.65 -16.51 16.81
C GLY A 113 -6.83 -15.14 16.15
N TYR A 114 -6.25 -14.90 14.98
CA TYR A 114 -6.42 -13.67 14.20
C TYR A 114 -6.34 -13.94 12.70
N GLY A 115 -6.93 -13.06 11.89
CA GLY A 115 -6.88 -13.13 10.43
C GLY A 115 -7.02 -11.76 9.78
N SER A 116 -6.54 -11.62 8.55
CA SER A 116 -6.67 -10.38 7.79
C SER A 116 -6.86 -10.61 6.31
N ASP A 117 -7.67 -9.78 5.66
CA ASP A 117 -7.91 -9.85 4.21
C ASP A 117 -8.12 -8.46 3.61
N ILE A 118 -7.95 -8.37 2.29
CA ILE A 118 -8.25 -7.16 1.51
C ILE A 118 -9.12 -7.54 0.34
N ARG A 119 -10.38 -7.17 0.40
CA ARG A 119 -11.33 -7.50 -0.65
C ARG A 119 -12.42 -6.43 -0.80
N LYS A 120 -13.18 -6.56 -1.88
CA LYS A 120 -14.37 -5.75 -2.05
C LYS A 120 -15.44 -6.18 -1.04
N SER A 121 -15.93 -5.22 -0.24
CA SER A 121 -17.05 -5.43 0.67
C SER A 121 -18.32 -5.67 -0.13
N GLU A 122 -19.02 -6.76 0.12
CA GLU A 122 -20.30 -7.03 -0.55
C GLU A 122 -21.39 -6.06 -0.08
N THR A 123 -21.38 -5.73 1.20
CA THR A 123 -22.33 -4.78 1.79
C THR A 123 -22.10 -3.35 1.32
N LEU A 124 -20.86 -2.87 1.31
CA LEU A 124 -20.53 -1.48 0.99
C LEU A 124 -20.12 -1.26 -0.46
N GLN A 125 -19.92 -2.35 -1.24
CA GLN A 125 -19.45 -2.34 -2.63
C GLN A 125 -18.10 -1.58 -2.82
N LYS A 126 -17.31 -1.42 -1.75
CA LYS A 126 -16.01 -0.76 -1.72
C LYS A 126 -14.91 -1.73 -1.31
N ASN A 127 -13.69 -1.53 -1.82
CA ASN A 127 -12.54 -2.28 -1.33
C ASN A 127 -12.23 -1.87 0.11
N SER A 128 -12.06 -2.88 0.97
CA SER A 128 -11.82 -2.69 2.40
C SER A 128 -10.73 -3.61 2.92
N PHE A 129 -9.99 -3.12 3.88
CA PHE A 129 -9.15 -3.95 4.75
C PHE A 129 -10.01 -4.56 5.83
N TYR A 130 -9.76 -5.81 6.13
CA TYR A 130 -10.40 -6.56 7.20
C TYR A 130 -9.33 -7.08 8.15
N TYR A 131 -9.60 -6.97 9.43
CA TYR A 131 -8.85 -7.63 10.50
C TYR A 131 -9.84 -8.25 11.45
N ALA A 132 -9.64 -9.52 11.79
CA ALA A 132 -10.53 -10.29 12.65
C ALA A 132 -9.74 -10.97 13.76
N VAL A 133 -10.34 -11.05 14.94
CA VAL A 133 -9.79 -11.75 16.10
C VAL A 133 -10.86 -12.63 16.70
N GLU A 134 -10.52 -13.89 17.00
CA GLU A 134 -11.38 -14.76 17.77
C GLU A 134 -11.28 -14.42 19.26
N LEU A 135 -12.43 -14.27 19.91
CA LEU A 135 -12.55 -14.00 21.33
C LEU A 135 -12.69 -15.33 22.11
N ASP A 136 -12.33 -15.33 23.40
CA ASP A 136 -12.36 -16.51 24.27
C ASP A 136 -13.74 -17.18 24.35
N ASN A 137 -14.80 -16.44 24.06
CA ASN A 137 -16.19 -16.91 24.04
C ASN A 137 -16.64 -17.53 22.68
N GLY A 138 -15.71 -17.65 21.69
CA GLY A 138 -15.98 -18.19 20.35
C GLY A 138 -16.62 -17.20 19.37
N TYR A 139 -16.84 -15.94 19.78
CA TYR A 139 -17.22 -14.88 18.87
C TYR A 139 -15.99 -14.38 18.10
N VAL A 140 -16.22 -13.76 16.94
CA VAL A 140 -15.18 -13.09 16.17
C VAL A 140 -15.47 -11.59 16.14
N LEU A 141 -14.52 -10.81 16.65
CA LEU A 141 -14.51 -9.36 16.48
C LEU A 141 -13.82 -9.06 15.17
N ARG A 142 -14.54 -8.47 14.22
CA ARG A 142 -14.01 -8.03 12.94
C ARG A 142 -14.05 -6.51 12.85
N VAL A 143 -12.92 -5.92 12.49
CA VAL A 143 -12.83 -4.49 12.14
C VAL A 143 -12.53 -4.34 10.66
N SER A 144 -13.04 -3.28 10.04
CA SER A 144 -12.76 -2.99 8.64
C SER A 144 -12.61 -1.50 8.36
N ARG A 145 -11.77 -1.18 7.36
CA ARG A 145 -11.50 0.18 6.92
C ARG A 145 -11.47 0.26 5.39
N GLU A 146 -12.05 1.31 4.82
CA GLU A 146 -12.06 1.47 3.36
C GLU A 146 -10.67 1.74 2.78
N VAL A 147 -10.37 1.09 1.64
CA VAL A 147 -9.12 1.29 0.88
C VAL A 147 -9.09 2.66 0.17
N SER A 148 -10.24 3.30 -0.03
CA SER A 148 -10.34 4.62 -0.66
C SER A 148 -9.46 5.68 0.00
N SER A 149 -9.28 5.59 1.33
CA SER A 149 -8.38 6.48 2.05
C SER A 149 -6.90 6.27 1.67
N MET A 150 -6.48 5.03 1.38
CA MET A 150 -5.10 4.74 0.95
C MET A 150 -4.82 5.20 -0.47
N THR A 151 -5.76 4.95 -1.40
CA THR A 151 -5.61 5.43 -2.79
C THR A 151 -5.55 6.95 -2.84
N SER A 152 -6.32 7.64 -2.00
CA SER A 152 -6.25 9.10 -1.88
C SER A 152 -4.87 9.58 -1.41
N ILE A 153 -4.26 8.92 -0.41
CA ILE A 153 -2.90 9.23 0.06
C ILE A 153 -1.87 9.00 -1.05
N MET A 154 -1.97 7.87 -1.76
CA MET A 154 -1.07 7.57 -2.88
C MET A 154 -1.20 8.58 -4.01
N ILE A 155 -2.42 8.96 -4.39
CA ILE A 155 -2.67 9.98 -5.43
C ILE A 155 -2.13 11.34 -4.99
N SER A 156 -2.23 11.70 -3.71
CA SER A 156 -1.68 12.95 -3.17
C SER A 156 -0.15 13.01 -3.20
N ALA A 157 0.53 11.87 -3.16
CA ALA A 157 1.99 11.79 -3.27
C ALA A 157 2.49 11.86 -4.73
N LEU A 158 1.67 11.45 -5.72
CA LEU A 158 2.04 11.41 -7.13
C LEU A 158 2.64 12.70 -7.69
N PRO A 159 2.12 13.92 -7.41
CA PRO A 159 2.70 15.14 -7.93
C PRO A 159 4.15 15.37 -7.48
N VAL A 160 4.47 14.99 -6.24
CA VAL A 160 5.83 15.10 -5.68
C VAL A 160 6.75 14.11 -6.36
N ASP A 161 6.33 12.87 -6.54
CA ASP A 161 7.09 11.82 -7.23
C ASP A 161 7.38 12.21 -8.68
N VAL A 162 6.38 12.71 -9.41
CA VAL A 162 6.54 13.18 -10.79
C VAL A 162 7.53 14.35 -10.86
N LEU A 163 7.43 15.32 -9.94
CA LEU A 163 8.36 16.45 -9.88
C LEU A 163 9.81 15.97 -9.65
N LEU A 164 10.02 15.03 -8.72
CA LEU A 164 11.33 14.45 -8.46
C LEU A 164 11.88 13.71 -9.69
N CYS A 165 11.06 12.93 -10.38
CA CYS A 165 11.45 12.25 -11.62
C CYS A 165 11.88 13.24 -12.70
N VAL A 166 11.13 14.31 -12.90
CA VAL A 166 11.47 15.38 -13.86
C VAL A 166 12.80 16.04 -13.50
N MET A 167 13.00 16.40 -12.24
CA MET A 167 14.26 16.97 -11.75
C MET A 167 15.45 16.02 -12.00
N LEU A 168 15.33 14.76 -11.63
CA LEU A 168 16.38 13.75 -11.84
C LEU A 168 16.69 13.55 -13.33
N PHE A 169 15.67 13.55 -14.18
CA PHE A 169 15.85 13.44 -15.63
C PHE A 169 16.58 14.65 -16.20
N VAL A 170 16.26 15.88 -15.77
CA VAL A 170 16.95 17.11 -16.20
C VAL A 170 18.41 17.08 -15.75
N ILE A 171 18.68 16.74 -14.49
CA ILE A 171 20.05 16.64 -13.95
C ILE A 171 20.85 15.59 -14.74
N SER A 172 20.26 14.42 -14.99
CA SER A 172 20.91 13.37 -15.78
C SER A 172 21.20 13.80 -17.22
N SER A 173 20.27 14.52 -17.85
CA SER A 173 20.45 15.06 -19.21
C SER A 173 21.60 16.07 -19.28
N ILE A 174 21.66 17.00 -18.32
CA ILE A 174 22.76 17.97 -18.22
C ILE A 174 24.08 17.24 -17.99
N SER A 175 24.13 16.30 -17.05
CA SER A 175 25.33 15.51 -16.76
C SER A 175 25.83 14.72 -17.96
N SER A 176 24.92 14.08 -18.71
CA SER A 176 25.24 13.36 -19.94
C SER A 176 25.83 14.28 -21.00
N HIS A 177 25.27 15.50 -21.15
CA HIS A 177 25.78 16.46 -22.10
C HIS A 177 27.18 16.95 -21.71
N LEU A 178 27.43 17.28 -20.46
CA LEU A 178 28.74 17.72 -19.94
C LEU A 178 29.81 16.63 -20.10
N LEU A 179 29.46 15.34 -19.77
CA LEU A 179 30.35 14.21 -19.92
C LEU A 179 30.74 13.98 -21.38
N THR A 180 29.77 14.07 -22.29
CA THR A 180 30.01 13.92 -23.72
C THR A 180 30.98 15.01 -24.22
N LYS A 181 30.81 16.23 -23.78
CA LYS A 181 31.69 17.36 -24.17
C LYS A 181 33.07 17.27 -23.53
N SER A 182 33.16 16.87 -22.28
CA SER A 182 34.41 16.85 -21.49
C SER A 182 35.31 15.67 -21.75
N ILE A 183 34.73 14.50 -22.10
CA ILE A 183 35.48 13.24 -22.22
C ILE A 183 35.46 12.73 -23.65
N VAL A 184 34.29 12.66 -24.28
CA VAL A 184 34.16 12.00 -25.60
C VAL A 184 34.75 12.90 -26.72
N GLU A 185 34.56 14.21 -26.66
CA GLU A 185 35.12 15.13 -27.68
C GLU A 185 36.64 15.12 -27.75
N PRO A 186 37.38 15.22 -26.63
CA PRO A 186 38.85 15.17 -26.68
C PRO A 186 39.39 13.81 -27.16
N ILE A 187 38.75 12.72 -26.78
CA ILE A 187 39.17 11.39 -27.18
C ILE A 187 38.97 11.16 -28.71
N GLU A 188 37.82 11.59 -29.22
CA GLU A 188 37.53 11.50 -30.67
C GLU A 188 38.50 12.38 -31.48
N PHE A 189 38.83 13.58 -31.00
CA PHE A 189 39.81 14.45 -31.60
C PHE A 189 41.22 13.85 -31.65
N LEU A 190 41.65 13.18 -30.57
CA LEU A 190 42.95 12.49 -30.54
C LEU A 190 42.96 11.27 -31.47
N ALA A 191 41.87 10.46 -31.53
CA ALA A 191 41.78 9.34 -32.42
C ALA A 191 41.85 9.76 -33.93
N ASP A 192 41.08 10.79 -34.30
CA ASP A 192 41.05 11.29 -35.66
C ASP A 192 42.45 11.85 -36.12
N ASN A 193 43.19 12.49 -35.19
CA ASN A 193 44.54 12.99 -35.47
C ASN A 193 45.58 11.86 -35.56
N MET A 194 45.42 10.74 -34.85
CA MET A 194 46.28 9.59 -34.93
C MET A 194 46.12 8.87 -36.30
N ASP A 195 44.88 8.68 -36.74
CA ASP A 195 44.58 8.07 -38.05
C ASP A 195 45.08 8.95 -39.21
N ALA A 196 45.00 10.29 -39.08
CA ALA A 196 45.54 11.21 -40.09
C ALA A 196 47.07 11.16 -40.16
N SER A 197 47.74 10.93 -39.03
CA SER A 197 49.22 10.84 -38.99
C SER A 197 49.77 9.55 -39.57
N ASP A 198 49.03 8.45 -39.45
CA ASP A 198 49.40 7.18 -40.03
C ASP A 198 49.17 7.12 -41.57
N SER A 199 48.19 7.87 -42.06
CA SER A 199 47.94 7.97 -43.51
C SER A 199 48.97 8.85 -44.26
N ILE A 200 49.83 9.63 -43.59
CA ILE A 200 50.87 10.45 -44.16
C ILE A 200 52.19 9.65 -44.27
N LYS A 201 52.30 8.46 -43.67
CA LYS A 201 53.52 7.65 -43.66
C LYS A 201 53.55 6.53 -44.76
N VAL A 202 52.60 6.56 -45.68
CA VAL A 202 52.55 5.71 -46.86
C VAL A 202 52.83 6.58 -48.12
#